data_fd1b0a34d13cdd3b4c68ecb32261b621
#
_entry.id   fd1b0a34d13cdd3b4c68ecb32261b621
#
_cell.length_a   1.000
_cell.length_b   1.000
_cell.length_c   1.000
_cell.angle_alpha   90.00
_cell.angle_beta   90.00
_cell.angle_gamma   90.00
#
_symmetry.space_group_name_H-M   'P 1'
#
loop_
_entity.id
_entity.type
_entity.pdbx_description
1 polymer ?
#
loop_
_entity_poly.entity_id
_entity_poly.type
_entity_poly.pdbx_seq_one_letter_code
_entity_poly.pdbx_strand_id
1 'polypeptide(L)'
;MEVIKTAIDGVFILEPRIFNDARGYFFESFSGREFEEKVCRTTFVQDNESFSTYGVLRGLHFQKPPFTQSKLVRVIKGAVLDVAVDIRKGSPTFGKHVAVAVSYTHLRAHETAANL
;
A
#
# COMPACT_ATOMS: atom_id res chain seq x y z
N MET A 1 7.65 1.66 -12.90
CA MET A 1 6.54 1.51 -11.90
C MET A 1 5.34 2.30 -12.37
N GLU A 2 4.20 1.69 -12.37
CA GLU A 2 2.93 2.35 -12.65
C GLU A 2 2.23 2.70 -11.33
N VAL A 3 1.69 3.91 -11.23
CA VAL A 3 0.96 4.39 -10.06
C VAL A 3 -0.50 4.60 -10.45
N ILE A 4 -1.39 3.87 -9.81
CA ILE A 4 -2.82 3.89 -10.08
C ILE A 4 -3.52 4.59 -8.92
N LYS A 5 -4.23 5.68 -9.24
CA LYS A 5 -5.07 6.36 -8.26
C LYS A 5 -6.32 5.55 -7.95
N THR A 6 -6.79 5.66 -6.71
CA THR A 6 -8.05 5.07 -6.28
C THR A 6 -9.12 6.15 -6.11
N ALA A 7 -10.32 5.74 -5.72
CA ALA A 7 -11.43 6.66 -5.43
C ALA A 7 -11.16 7.53 -4.18
N ILE A 8 -10.20 7.15 -3.34
CA ILE A 8 -9.79 7.93 -2.17
C ILE A 8 -8.46 8.62 -2.48
N ASP A 9 -8.43 9.94 -2.39
CA ASP A 9 -7.20 10.69 -2.56
C ASP A 9 -6.16 10.33 -1.50
N GLY A 10 -4.94 10.05 -1.93
CA GLY A 10 -3.85 9.59 -1.05
C GLY A 10 -3.75 8.07 -0.90
N VAL A 11 -4.64 7.30 -1.52
CA VAL A 11 -4.56 5.84 -1.58
C VAL A 11 -4.21 5.42 -3.01
N PHE A 12 -3.06 4.78 -3.18
CA PHE A 12 -2.51 4.41 -4.48
C PHE A 12 -2.25 2.92 -4.57
N ILE A 13 -2.35 2.39 -5.79
CA ILE A 13 -1.89 1.05 -6.13
C ILE A 13 -0.61 1.21 -6.95
N LEU A 14 0.46 0.56 -6.51
CA LEU A 14 1.75 0.58 -7.18
C LEU A 14 1.98 -0.75 -7.87
N GLU A 15 2.24 -0.71 -9.17
CA GLU A 15 2.57 -1.88 -9.97
C GLU A 15 4.01 -1.79 -10.46
N PRO A 16 4.95 -2.53 -9.85
CA PRO A 16 6.32 -2.54 -10.31
C PRO A 16 6.44 -3.24 -11.66
N ARG A 17 7.45 -2.86 -12.42
CA ARG A 17 7.81 -3.57 -13.64
C ARG A 17 8.57 -4.84 -13.29
N ILE A 18 8.09 -5.97 -13.79
CA ILE A 18 8.68 -7.28 -13.54
C ILE A 18 9.43 -7.74 -14.78
N PHE A 19 10.65 -8.19 -14.58
CA PHE A 19 11.51 -8.76 -15.62
C PHE A 19 11.61 -10.26 -15.40
N ASN A 20 11.04 -11.04 -16.33
CA ASN A 20 11.05 -12.49 -16.27
C ASN A 20 12.09 -13.06 -17.24
N ASP A 21 12.76 -14.13 -16.84
CA ASP A 21 13.63 -14.95 -17.68
C ASP A 21 13.59 -16.43 -17.22
N ALA A 22 14.41 -17.28 -17.83
CA ALA A 22 14.45 -18.71 -17.50
C ALA A 22 14.89 -19.00 -16.06
N ARG A 23 15.53 -18.06 -15.37
CA ARG A 23 15.99 -18.20 -13.97
C ARG A 23 14.90 -17.82 -12.96
N GLY A 24 13.84 -17.12 -13.37
CA GLY A 24 12.80 -16.59 -12.51
C GLY A 24 12.45 -15.16 -12.88
N TYR A 25 12.35 -14.29 -11.89
CA TYR A 25 12.00 -12.89 -12.10
C TYR A 25 12.87 -11.96 -11.27
N PHE A 26 12.93 -10.71 -11.74
CA PHE A 26 13.54 -9.60 -11.03
C PHE A 26 12.61 -8.39 -11.12
N PHE A 27 12.48 -7.66 -10.04
CA PHE A 27 11.83 -6.35 -10.04
C PHE A 27 12.39 -5.49 -8.92
N GLU A 28 12.29 -4.18 -9.12
CA GLU A 28 12.60 -3.20 -8.09
C GLU A 28 11.36 -3.03 -7.20
N SER A 29 11.46 -3.47 -5.95
CA SER A 29 10.34 -3.42 -5.02
C SER A 29 10.12 -2.02 -4.43
N PHE A 30 11.17 -1.21 -4.36
CA PHE A 30 11.10 0.16 -3.89
C PHE A 30 12.28 0.97 -4.44
N SER A 31 11.97 2.19 -4.91
CA SER A 31 12.94 3.22 -5.26
C SER A 31 12.50 4.52 -4.62
N GLY A 32 13.31 5.06 -3.73
CA GLY A 32 12.99 6.32 -3.04
C GLY A 32 12.79 7.48 -4.01
N ARG A 33 13.63 7.57 -5.02
CA ARG A 33 13.53 8.59 -6.07
C ARG A 33 12.24 8.48 -6.86
N GLU A 34 11.92 7.30 -7.35
CA GLU A 34 10.72 7.06 -8.16
C GLU A 34 9.45 7.25 -7.34
N PHE A 35 9.46 6.80 -6.08
CA PHE A 35 8.35 7.01 -5.16
C PHE A 35 8.10 8.50 -4.90
N GLU A 36 9.15 9.28 -4.64
CA GLU A 36 9.04 10.73 -4.42
C GLU A 36 8.50 11.44 -5.67
N GLU A 37 8.96 11.07 -6.85
CA GLU A 37 8.52 11.66 -8.11
C GLU A 37 7.07 11.33 -8.47
N LYS A 38 6.62 10.09 -8.22
CA LYS A 38 5.33 9.59 -8.72
C LYS A 38 4.23 9.52 -7.67
N VAL A 39 4.56 9.42 -6.41
CA VAL A 39 3.60 9.27 -5.31
C VAL A 39 3.61 10.48 -4.40
N CYS A 40 4.57 10.56 -3.51
CA CYS A 40 4.72 11.68 -2.60
C CYS A 40 6.10 11.65 -1.92
N ARG A 41 6.46 12.77 -1.33
CA ARG A 41 7.65 12.86 -0.50
C ARG A 41 7.39 12.21 0.86
N THR A 42 8.01 11.07 1.10
CA THR A 42 7.85 10.30 2.34
C THR A 42 9.19 9.71 2.76
N THR A 43 9.50 9.84 4.04
CA THR A 43 10.64 9.14 4.64
C THR A 43 10.10 7.95 5.44
N PHE A 44 10.39 6.74 4.99
CA PHE A 44 10.04 5.53 5.71
C PHE A 44 11.08 5.27 6.81
N VAL A 45 10.61 5.13 8.03
CA VAL A 45 11.46 5.01 9.24
C VAL A 45 11.33 3.66 9.93
N GLN A 46 10.42 2.82 9.48
CA GLN A 46 10.15 1.53 10.10
C GLN A 46 9.68 0.54 9.03
N ASP A 47 10.17 -0.69 9.12
CA ASP A 47 9.76 -1.79 8.26
C ASP A 47 9.34 -2.97 9.14
N ASN A 48 8.16 -3.50 8.88
CA ASN A 48 7.59 -4.61 9.62
C ASN A 48 7.13 -5.70 8.65
N GLU A 49 7.30 -6.95 9.05
CA GLU A 49 6.76 -8.10 8.35
C GLU A 49 5.84 -8.88 9.29
N SER A 50 4.71 -9.33 8.77
CA SER A 50 3.78 -10.17 9.51
C SER A 50 3.33 -11.35 8.67
N PHE A 51 3.04 -12.45 9.34
CA PHE A 51 2.46 -13.65 8.74
C PHE A 51 1.10 -13.93 9.38
N SER A 52 0.13 -14.30 8.55
CA SER A 52 -1.21 -14.68 9.00
C SER A 52 -1.65 -15.94 8.28
N THR A 53 -2.28 -16.85 9.02
CA THR A 53 -2.95 -18.02 8.43
C THR A 53 -4.25 -17.60 7.77
N TYR A 54 -4.81 -18.48 6.94
CA TYR A 54 -6.06 -18.20 6.23
C TYR A 54 -7.20 -17.82 7.19
N GLY A 55 -7.94 -16.80 6.80
CA GLY A 55 -9.11 -16.33 7.54
C GLY A 55 -8.82 -15.34 8.66
N VAL A 56 -7.56 -14.99 8.91
CA VAL A 56 -7.22 -13.98 9.92
C VAL A 56 -7.62 -12.59 9.44
N LEU A 57 -8.35 -11.89 10.28
CA LEU A 57 -8.70 -10.48 10.10
C LEU A 57 -7.87 -9.63 11.06
N ARG A 58 -7.19 -8.62 10.53
CA ARG A 58 -6.48 -7.60 11.31
C ARG A 58 -7.08 -6.23 11.02
N GLY A 59 -7.53 -5.55 12.02
CA GLY A 59 -8.04 -4.19 11.90
C GLY A 59 -9.52 -4.08 12.26
N LEU A 60 -10.18 -2.98 11.91
CA LEU A 60 -9.53 -1.79 11.34
C LEU A 60 -8.78 -1.04 12.43
N HIS A 61 -7.64 -0.43 12.09
CA HIS A 61 -6.85 0.34 13.05
C HIS A 61 -6.18 1.54 12.38
N PHE A 62 -5.89 2.56 13.17
CA PHE A 62 -5.22 3.78 12.71
C PHE A 62 -4.49 4.43 13.88
N GLN A 63 -3.67 5.44 13.57
CA GLN A 63 -2.97 6.22 14.56
C GLN A 63 -3.37 7.69 14.46
N LYS A 64 -3.66 8.30 15.59
CA LYS A 64 -4.00 9.73 15.69
C LYS A 64 -2.75 10.61 15.63
N PRO A 65 -2.87 11.88 15.18
CA PRO A 65 -1.79 12.84 15.31
C PRO A 65 -1.29 12.95 16.77
N PRO A 66 0.02 13.11 17.00
CA PRO A 66 1.10 13.29 16.04
C PRO A 66 1.71 11.99 15.52
N PHE A 67 1.09 10.84 15.73
CA PHE A 67 1.62 9.50 15.42
C PHE A 67 1.12 8.93 14.10
N THR A 68 0.51 9.76 13.25
CA THR A 68 0.03 9.32 11.94
C THR A 68 1.16 8.78 11.08
N GLN A 69 0.86 7.73 10.30
CA GLN A 69 1.84 7.05 9.46
C GLN A 69 1.29 6.83 8.06
N SER A 70 2.17 7.01 7.08
CA SER A 70 1.98 6.44 5.75
C SER A 70 2.46 4.99 5.77
N LYS A 71 1.78 4.12 5.03
CA LYS A 71 2.12 2.70 4.93
C LYS A 71 2.26 2.28 3.49
N LEU A 72 3.36 1.62 3.18
CA LEU A 72 3.56 0.92 1.92
C LEU A 72 3.46 -0.58 2.20
N VAL A 73 2.42 -1.22 1.66
CA VAL A 73 2.12 -2.62 1.92
C VAL A 73 2.45 -3.46 0.70
N ARG A 74 3.22 -4.53 0.91
CA ARG A 74 3.56 -5.51 -0.12
C ARG A 74 3.34 -6.92 0.40
N VAL A 75 2.78 -7.79 -0.43
CA VAL A 75 2.63 -9.21 -0.11
C VAL A 75 3.80 -9.98 -0.69
N ILE A 76 4.53 -10.69 0.18
CA ILE A 76 5.70 -11.49 -0.19
C ILE A 76 5.26 -12.89 -0.62
N LYS A 77 4.27 -13.47 0.06
CA LYS A 77 3.74 -14.80 -0.23
C LYS A 77 2.25 -14.84 0.03
N GLY A 78 1.50 -15.44 -0.88
CA GLY A 78 0.05 -15.56 -0.76
C GLY A 78 -0.71 -14.33 -1.24
N ALA A 79 -1.83 -14.04 -0.60
CA ALA A 79 -2.70 -12.92 -0.95
C ALA A 79 -3.44 -12.39 0.27
N VAL A 80 -3.72 -11.10 0.26
CA VAL A 80 -4.55 -10.44 1.27
C VAL A 80 -5.56 -9.51 0.58
N LEU A 81 -6.68 -9.28 1.24
CA LEU A 81 -7.57 -8.18 0.89
C LEU A 81 -7.22 -7.01 1.80
N ASP A 82 -6.69 -5.95 1.21
CA ASP A 82 -6.33 -4.73 1.94
C ASP A 82 -7.45 -3.71 1.79
N VAL A 83 -7.94 -3.21 2.92
CA VAL A 83 -9.06 -2.26 2.95
C VAL A 83 -8.61 -0.97 3.62
N ALA A 84 -8.76 0.13 2.91
CA ALA A 84 -8.51 1.47 3.43
C ALA A 84 -9.83 2.23 3.54
N VAL A 85 -10.09 2.80 4.72
CA VAL A 85 -11.26 3.62 5.00
C VAL A 85 -10.81 5.07 5.20
N ASP A 86 -11.47 5.99 4.52
CA ASP A 86 -11.20 7.41 4.72
C ASP A 86 -11.90 7.92 5.97
N ILE A 87 -11.12 8.28 6.98
CA ILE A 87 -11.60 8.83 8.25
C ILE A 87 -11.21 10.30 8.44
N ARG A 88 -10.76 10.95 7.38
CA ARG A 88 -10.36 12.37 7.44
C ARG A 88 -11.61 13.25 7.46
N LYS A 89 -11.75 14.04 8.52
CA LYS A 89 -12.83 15.03 8.63
C LYS A 89 -12.71 16.07 7.53
N GLY A 90 -13.82 16.37 6.86
CA GLY A 90 -13.86 17.33 5.75
C GLY A 90 -13.40 16.78 4.40
N SER A 91 -12.97 15.53 4.33
CA SER A 91 -12.68 14.87 3.05
C SER A 91 -13.98 14.60 2.28
N PRO A 92 -14.00 14.80 0.95
CA PRO A 92 -15.18 14.48 0.12
C PRO A 92 -15.50 12.98 0.12
N THR A 93 -14.53 12.14 0.49
CA THR A 93 -14.69 10.68 0.58
C THR A 93 -14.75 10.15 2.01
N PHE A 94 -15.00 11.02 2.99
CA PHE A 94 -15.11 10.62 4.39
C PHE A 94 -16.10 9.47 4.56
N GLY A 95 -15.70 8.42 5.27
CA GLY A 95 -16.49 7.22 5.52
C GLY A 95 -16.51 6.22 4.37
N LYS A 96 -15.97 6.55 3.21
CA LYS A 96 -15.85 5.62 2.08
C LYS A 96 -14.61 4.74 2.24
N HIS A 97 -14.62 3.60 1.54
CA HIS A 97 -13.51 2.66 1.55
C HIS A 97 -13.13 2.23 0.15
N VAL A 98 -11.90 1.77 0.01
CA VAL A 98 -11.42 1.01 -1.14
C VAL A 98 -10.89 -0.33 -0.65
N ALA A 99 -11.12 -1.39 -1.41
CA ALA A 99 -10.62 -2.73 -1.13
C ALA A 99 -9.80 -3.21 -2.31
N VAL A 100 -8.59 -3.67 -2.05
CA VAL A 100 -7.66 -4.13 -3.08
C VAL A 100 -7.15 -5.51 -2.72
N ALA A 101 -7.29 -6.47 -3.62
CA ALA A 101 -6.63 -7.76 -3.51
C ALA A 101 -5.16 -7.59 -3.87
N VAL A 102 -4.28 -7.79 -2.89
CA VAL A 102 -2.83 -7.67 -3.04
C VAL A 102 -2.22 -9.06 -2.96
N SER A 103 -1.39 -9.43 -3.93
CA SER A 103 -0.75 -10.73 -3.96
C SER A 103 0.65 -10.65 -4.52
N TYR A 104 1.47 -11.65 -4.18
CA TYR A 104 2.82 -11.75 -4.74
C TYR A 104 2.81 -12.02 -6.26
N THR A 105 1.78 -12.67 -6.78
CA THR A 105 1.66 -13.00 -8.21
C THR A 105 1.36 -11.78 -9.08
N HIS A 106 0.71 -10.77 -8.51
CA HIS A 106 0.42 -9.50 -9.19
C HIS A 106 1.36 -8.37 -8.77
N LEU A 107 2.20 -8.61 -7.77
CA LEU A 107 3.20 -7.68 -7.24
C LEU A 107 2.66 -6.26 -7.08
N ARG A 108 1.47 -6.16 -6.53
CA ARG A 108 0.84 -4.88 -6.20
C ARG A 108 1.21 -4.49 -4.78
N ALA A 109 1.64 -3.29 -4.62
CA ALA A 109 1.79 -2.67 -3.32
C ALA A 109 0.71 -1.60 -3.15
N HIS A 110 0.22 -1.45 -1.94
CA HIS A 110 -0.82 -0.49 -1.61
C HIS A 110 -0.27 0.51 -0.59
N GLU A 111 -0.37 1.78 -0.89
CA GLU A 111 -0.05 2.82 0.09
C GLU A 111 -1.32 3.46 0.63
N THR A 112 -1.41 3.55 1.93
CA THR A 112 -2.36 4.41 2.63
C THR A 112 -1.60 5.58 3.24
N ALA A 113 -1.70 6.74 2.64
CA ALA A 113 -1.30 7.97 3.30
C ALA A 113 -2.46 8.45 4.17
N ALA A 114 -2.42 8.14 5.45
CA ALA A 114 -3.37 8.69 6.39
C ALA A 114 -2.86 10.06 6.87
N ASN A 115 -3.17 11.10 6.11
CA ASN A 115 -3.08 12.48 6.61
C ASN A 115 -4.40 12.79 7.33
N LEU A 116 -4.37 12.59 8.60
CA LEU A 116 -5.47 13.00 9.48
C LEU A 116 -5.35 14.45 9.88
#